data_29a38d2617233e005aa202229bf8be97
#
_entry.id   29a38d2617233e005aa202229bf8be97
#
_cell.length_a   1.000
_cell.length_b   1.000
_cell.length_c   1.000
_cell.angle_alpha   90.00
_cell.angle_beta   90.00
_cell.angle_gamma   90.00
#
_symmetry.space_group_name_H-M   'P 1'
#
loop_
_entity.id
_entity.type
_entity.pdbx_description
1 polymer ?
#
loop_
_entity_poly.entity_id
_entity_poly.type
_entity_poly.pdbx_seq_one_letter_code
_entity_poly.pdbx_strand_id
1 'polypeptide(L)'
;MIDSVRTLVEIESPSDNPDACRRCMETASELSQSWLGSPGAIHEYNGQPLHIWGSRTPQVLILGHLDTVWPIGTLQRIPWSCDGEVMRGPGVFDMKVGVVQAWAALHLAGLGPDDGVSILLTSDEEIGSRASQAVIREMATGAKAVLVMEPSIDGALKTARKGTSWYDIRIRGRAAHAGLEPEKGINALIEAAALVTEFATYGDAELGTTVTPTTARAGVTSNTVPDEAVLGIDVRAWTASEQQRVDDLVRAWRPSHPEATVEIFGGGINRSAMEPSVSAMLFTLADSVSAGLGFGTLESRAVGGASDGNITAALGIPTLDGLGAVGDGAHADHEWASVSAMGQRAHIMSSLIHELLGS
;
A
#
# COMPACT_ATOMS: atom_id res chain seq x y z
N MET A 1 -9.48 16.80 16.32
CA MET A 1 -8.58 15.91 15.56
C MET A 1 -7.75 15.01 16.48
N ILE A 2 -6.98 15.53 17.44
CA ILE A 2 -6.09 14.72 18.31
C ILE A 2 -6.83 13.59 19.02
N ASP A 3 -7.99 13.87 19.61
CA ASP A 3 -8.79 12.84 20.30
C ASP A 3 -9.28 11.74 19.34
N SER A 4 -9.65 12.11 18.11
CA SER A 4 -10.05 11.12 17.09
C SER A 4 -8.87 10.24 16.65
N VAL A 5 -7.67 10.82 16.50
CA VAL A 5 -6.44 10.04 16.22
C VAL A 5 -6.17 9.09 17.37
N ARG A 6 -6.21 9.60 18.62
CA ARG A 6 -6.04 8.78 19.83
C ARG A 6 -6.99 7.59 19.83
N THR A 7 -8.28 7.86 19.61
CA THR A 7 -9.32 6.82 19.60
C THR A 7 -9.00 5.72 18.57
N LEU A 8 -8.55 6.08 17.36
CA LEU A 8 -8.17 5.10 16.34
C LEU A 8 -6.88 4.36 16.70
N VAL A 9 -5.87 5.06 17.23
CA VAL A 9 -4.58 4.43 17.59
C VAL A 9 -4.75 3.44 18.73
N GLU A 10 -5.59 3.77 19.73
CA GLU A 10 -5.87 2.88 20.86
C GLU A 10 -6.65 1.60 20.47
N ILE A 11 -7.12 1.48 19.21
CA ILE A 11 -7.66 0.25 18.64
C ILE A 11 -6.61 -0.39 17.73
N GLU A 12 -6.02 -1.49 18.20
CA GLU A 12 -5.08 -2.26 17.40
C GLU A 12 -5.81 -2.97 16.26
N SER A 13 -5.30 -2.82 15.04
CA SER A 13 -5.95 -3.29 13.81
C SER A 13 -4.96 -3.97 12.84
N PRO A 14 -4.29 -5.06 13.25
CA PRO A 14 -3.39 -5.78 12.34
C PRO A 14 -4.16 -6.35 11.15
N SER A 15 -3.59 -6.25 9.94
CA SER A 15 -4.21 -6.67 8.67
C SER A 15 -4.60 -8.15 8.63
N ASP A 16 -3.89 -8.98 9.38
CA ASP A 16 -4.13 -10.43 9.48
C ASP A 16 -5.24 -10.80 10.49
N ASN A 17 -5.88 -9.80 11.12
CA ASN A 17 -6.97 -9.98 12.08
C ASN A 17 -8.22 -9.18 11.68
N PRO A 18 -9.07 -9.74 10.80
CA PRO A 18 -10.27 -9.06 10.31
C PRO A 18 -11.24 -8.61 11.41
N ASP A 19 -11.32 -9.33 12.54
CA ASP A 19 -12.18 -8.93 13.65
C ASP A 19 -11.64 -7.67 14.36
N ALA A 20 -10.34 -7.54 14.49
CA ALA A 20 -9.71 -6.33 15.02
C ALA A 20 -9.89 -5.14 14.07
N CYS A 21 -9.69 -5.37 12.76
CA CYS A 21 -9.97 -4.38 11.73
C CYS A 21 -11.45 -3.96 11.74
N ARG A 22 -12.39 -4.89 11.94
CA ARG A 22 -13.82 -4.59 12.03
C ARG A 22 -14.13 -3.63 13.18
N ARG A 23 -13.57 -3.85 14.37
CA ARG A 23 -13.73 -2.92 15.51
C ARG A 23 -13.18 -1.52 15.18
N CYS A 24 -12.07 -1.45 14.46
CA CYS A 24 -11.52 -0.17 14.02
C CYS A 24 -12.44 0.54 13.00
N MET A 25 -13.04 -0.23 12.06
CA MET A 25 -14.02 0.33 11.10
C MET A 25 -15.33 0.77 11.77
N GLU A 26 -15.79 0.06 12.80
CA GLU A 26 -16.96 0.47 13.61
C GLU A 26 -16.69 1.81 14.31
N THR A 27 -15.54 1.96 14.92
CA THR A 27 -15.11 3.22 15.51
C THR A 27 -14.93 4.34 14.47
N ALA A 28 -14.40 4.01 13.29
CA ALA A 28 -14.31 4.97 12.18
C ALA A 28 -15.69 5.43 11.72
N SER A 29 -16.69 4.55 11.70
CA SER A 29 -18.09 4.88 11.40
C SER A 29 -18.67 5.87 12.45
N GLU A 30 -18.42 5.63 13.74
CA GLU A 30 -18.85 6.54 14.82
C GLU A 30 -18.16 7.92 14.72
N LEU A 31 -16.88 7.94 14.41
CA LEU A 31 -16.13 9.18 14.19
C LEU A 31 -16.62 9.91 12.93
N SER A 32 -16.90 9.19 11.84
CA SER A 32 -17.52 9.78 10.64
C SER A 32 -18.86 10.43 10.95
N GLN A 33 -19.71 9.78 11.76
CA GLN A 33 -20.98 10.37 12.24
C GLN A 33 -20.72 11.66 13.00
N SER A 34 -19.71 11.69 13.86
CA SER A 34 -19.39 12.87 14.68
C SER A 34 -18.84 14.03 13.82
N TRP A 35 -17.98 13.75 12.86
CA TRP A 35 -17.35 14.76 12.00
C TRP A 35 -18.26 15.24 10.88
N LEU A 36 -19.00 14.34 10.24
CA LEU A 36 -19.65 14.56 8.95
C LEU A 36 -21.18 14.41 9.01
N GLY A 37 -21.74 14.13 10.19
CA GLY A 37 -23.18 13.96 10.35
C GLY A 37 -23.76 12.66 9.76
N SER A 38 -22.90 11.78 9.22
CA SER A 38 -23.26 10.50 8.61
C SER A 38 -22.20 9.44 8.94
N PRO A 39 -22.61 8.22 9.37
CA PRO A 39 -21.67 7.18 9.77
C PRO A 39 -20.96 6.50 8.59
N GLY A 40 -21.49 6.65 7.37
CA GLY A 40 -21.08 5.78 6.25
C GLY A 40 -21.60 4.34 6.43
N ALA A 41 -21.05 3.40 5.69
CA ALA A 41 -21.45 1.99 5.74
C ALA A 41 -20.23 1.06 5.80
N ILE A 42 -20.32 0.01 6.63
CA ILE A 42 -19.32 -1.04 6.70
C ILE A 42 -19.76 -2.18 5.78
N HIS A 43 -18.85 -2.60 4.92
CA HIS A 43 -19.03 -3.73 4.00
C HIS A 43 -17.98 -4.79 4.26
N GLU A 44 -18.19 -5.99 3.75
CA GLU A 44 -17.23 -7.08 3.82
C GLU A 44 -16.92 -7.61 2.42
N TYR A 45 -15.63 -7.73 2.12
CA TYR A 45 -15.15 -8.29 0.86
C TYR A 45 -14.05 -9.30 1.15
N ASN A 46 -14.28 -10.54 0.70
CA ASN A 46 -13.33 -11.65 0.90
C ASN A 46 -12.83 -11.78 2.36
N GLY A 47 -13.71 -11.54 3.33
CA GLY A 47 -13.42 -11.63 4.76
C GLY A 47 -12.77 -10.38 5.37
N GLN A 48 -12.51 -9.32 4.60
CA GLN A 48 -11.96 -8.05 5.08
C GLN A 48 -13.06 -6.98 5.18
N PRO A 49 -13.15 -6.23 6.30
CA PRO A 49 -14.09 -5.15 6.46
C PRO A 49 -13.59 -3.89 5.73
N LEU A 50 -14.49 -3.18 5.07
CA LEU A 50 -14.25 -1.89 4.45
C LEU A 50 -15.28 -0.87 4.97
N HIS A 51 -14.88 0.39 5.07
CA HIS A 51 -15.80 1.48 5.38
C HIS A 51 -15.93 2.42 4.18
N ILE A 52 -17.17 2.70 3.78
CA ILE A 52 -17.50 3.62 2.69
C ILE A 52 -18.38 4.73 3.25
N TRP A 53 -17.93 5.97 3.09
CA TRP A 53 -18.73 7.15 3.32
C TRP A 53 -18.98 7.88 2.00
N GLY A 54 -20.22 8.24 1.72
CA GLY A 54 -20.64 8.85 0.44
C GLY A 54 -21.08 7.83 -0.62
N SER A 55 -21.11 8.25 -1.87
CA SER A 55 -21.54 7.45 -3.02
C SER A 55 -20.48 6.42 -3.45
N ARG A 56 -20.91 5.32 -4.07
CA ARG A 56 -19.99 4.37 -4.72
C ARG A 56 -19.45 4.84 -6.09
N THR A 57 -19.97 5.95 -6.59
CA THR A 57 -19.54 6.57 -7.86
C THR A 57 -19.21 8.05 -7.65
N PRO A 58 -18.16 8.36 -6.87
CA PRO A 58 -17.82 9.74 -6.56
C PRO A 58 -17.15 10.45 -7.74
N GLN A 59 -17.17 11.78 -7.75
CA GLN A 59 -16.30 12.59 -8.59
C GLN A 59 -14.87 12.67 -8.00
N VAL A 60 -14.76 12.73 -6.67
CA VAL A 60 -13.48 12.71 -5.95
C VAL A 60 -13.50 11.57 -4.94
N LEU A 61 -12.58 10.63 -5.06
CA LEU A 61 -12.41 9.54 -4.11
C LEU A 61 -11.25 9.87 -3.17
N ILE A 62 -11.52 9.87 -1.87
CA ILE A 62 -10.49 9.88 -0.82
C ILE A 62 -10.24 8.43 -0.41
N LEU A 63 -8.99 7.99 -0.48
CA LEU A 63 -8.60 6.62 -0.25
C LEU A 63 -7.63 6.54 0.94
N GLY A 64 -7.91 5.65 1.87
CA GLY A 64 -7.07 5.38 3.03
C GLY A 64 -7.27 3.97 3.56
N HIS A 65 -6.45 3.60 4.55
CA HIS A 65 -6.57 2.33 5.25
C HIS A 65 -6.54 2.52 6.76
N LEU A 66 -7.06 1.52 7.49
CA LEU A 66 -7.08 1.48 8.95
C LEU A 66 -6.38 0.25 9.54
N ASP A 67 -5.97 -0.68 8.69
CA ASP A 67 -5.08 -1.77 9.11
C ASP A 67 -3.66 -1.26 9.36
N THR A 68 -2.89 -2.04 10.08
CA THR A 68 -1.50 -1.75 10.41
C THR A 68 -0.67 -3.03 10.41
N VAL A 69 0.64 -2.91 10.23
CA VAL A 69 1.60 -4.02 10.39
C VAL A 69 1.76 -4.48 11.84
N TRP A 70 1.25 -3.71 12.79
CA TRP A 70 1.49 -3.91 14.22
C TRP A 70 0.61 -5.03 14.79
N PRO A 71 1.20 -6.07 15.42
CA PRO A 71 0.42 -7.15 16.05
C PRO A 71 -0.32 -6.67 17.30
N ILE A 72 -1.35 -7.40 17.69
CA ILE A 72 -2.08 -7.16 18.94
C ILE A 72 -1.11 -7.20 20.14
N GLY A 73 -1.27 -6.23 21.05
CA GLY A 73 -0.42 -6.03 22.24
C GLY A 73 0.70 -5.00 22.02
N THR A 74 0.85 -4.45 20.82
CA THR A 74 1.86 -3.43 20.54
C THR A 74 1.68 -2.16 21.39
N LEU A 75 0.44 -1.76 21.69
CA LEU A 75 0.14 -0.62 22.55
C LEU A 75 0.73 -0.74 23.98
N GLN A 76 1.01 -1.95 24.47
CA GLN A 76 1.67 -2.13 25.76
C GLN A 76 3.14 -1.71 25.69
N ARG A 77 3.76 -1.78 24.51
CA ARG A 77 5.17 -1.44 24.26
C ARG A 77 5.32 -0.04 23.69
N ILE A 78 4.41 0.36 22.81
CA ILE A 78 4.36 1.68 22.15
C ILE A 78 3.02 2.33 22.49
N PRO A 79 2.84 2.85 23.70
CA PRO A 79 1.55 3.46 24.08
C PRO A 79 1.33 4.77 23.32
N TRP A 80 0.04 5.11 23.12
CA TRP A 80 -0.31 6.44 22.66
C TRP A 80 0.29 7.53 23.54
N SER A 81 0.85 8.56 22.91
CA SER A 81 1.25 9.80 23.58
C SER A 81 1.11 11.00 22.64
N CYS A 82 0.89 12.16 23.23
CA CYS A 82 0.91 13.45 22.54
C CYS A 82 1.50 14.49 23.48
N ASP A 83 2.62 15.10 23.09
CA ASP A 83 3.33 16.12 23.86
C ASP A 83 3.08 17.55 23.38
N GLY A 84 1.95 17.77 22.69
CA GLY A 84 1.52 19.05 22.14
C GLY A 84 1.85 19.19 20.65
N GLU A 85 3.00 18.77 20.16
CA GLU A 85 3.38 18.86 18.73
C GLU A 85 3.57 17.48 18.09
N VAL A 86 3.96 16.48 18.86
CA VAL A 86 4.26 15.15 18.37
C VAL A 86 3.30 14.12 18.94
N MET A 87 2.59 13.43 18.07
CA MET A 87 1.77 12.26 18.39
C MET A 87 2.58 10.99 18.11
N ARG A 88 2.49 9.98 19.00
CA ARG A 88 3.13 8.67 18.87
C ARG A 88 2.15 7.55 19.13
N GLY A 89 2.40 6.41 18.52
CA GLY A 89 1.60 5.20 18.70
C GLY A 89 1.52 4.40 17.40
N PRO A 90 1.14 3.11 17.45
CA PRO A 90 1.13 2.24 16.29
C PRO A 90 0.10 2.68 15.24
N GLY A 91 0.56 2.90 14.01
CA GLY A 91 -0.27 3.36 12.89
C GLY A 91 -0.66 4.85 12.98
N VAL A 92 -0.01 5.64 13.85
CA VAL A 92 -0.28 7.07 13.95
C VAL A 92 0.11 7.81 12.68
N PHE A 93 1.27 7.47 12.12
CA PHE A 93 1.79 8.02 10.88
C PHE A 93 1.20 7.29 9.67
N ASP A 94 1.18 5.97 9.71
CA ASP A 94 0.70 5.08 8.63
C ASP A 94 -0.54 4.30 9.06
N MET A 95 -1.82 4.79 8.76
CA MET A 95 -2.07 6.14 8.26
C MET A 95 -3.26 6.79 8.97
N LYS A 96 -3.45 6.48 10.29
CA LYS A 96 -4.65 6.91 11.07
C LYS A 96 -4.79 8.44 11.16
N VAL A 97 -3.67 9.20 11.21
CA VAL A 97 -3.70 10.68 11.11
C VAL A 97 -4.27 11.12 9.77
N GLY A 98 -3.86 10.50 8.66
CA GLY A 98 -4.37 10.81 7.33
C GLY A 98 -5.89 10.63 7.23
N VAL A 99 -6.43 9.57 7.83
CA VAL A 99 -7.89 9.34 7.87
C VAL A 99 -8.61 10.46 8.64
N VAL A 100 -8.09 10.88 9.79
CA VAL A 100 -8.70 11.99 10.55
C VAL A 100 -8.58 13.32 9.79
N GLN A 101 -7.48 13.53 9.05
CA GLN A 101 -7.34 14.71 8.18
C GLN A 101 -8.40 14.72 7.07
N ALA A 102 -8.75 13.56 6.49
CA ALA A 102 -9.82 13.47 5.49
C ALA A 102 -11.18 13.90 6.06
N TRP A 103 -11.55 13.42 7.24
CA TRP A 103 -12.80 13.88 7.91
C TRP A 103 -12.77 15.37 8.22
N ALA A 104 -11.67 15.87 8.75
CA ALA A 104 -11.53 17.30 9.04
C ALA A 104 -11.60 18.16 7.77
N ALA A 105 -11.03 17.72 6.66
CA ALA A 105 -11.08 18.40 5.38
C ALA A 105 -12.51 18.51 4.84
N LEU A 106 -13.29 17.43 4.89
CA LEU A 106 -14.69 17.44 4.47
C LEU A 106 -15.57 18.28 5.39
N HIS A 107 -15.32 18.23 6.69
CA HIS A 107 -16.01 19.08 7.67
C HIS A 107 -15.74 20.56 7.41
N LEU A 108 -14.48 20.96 7.17
CA LEU A 108 -14.09 22.32 6.80
C LEU A 108 -14.70 22.77 5.48
N ALA A 109 -14.81 21.84 4.52
CA ALA A 109 -15.46 22.10 3.24
C ALA A 109 -16.99 22.21 3.34
N GLY A 110 -17.60 21.75 4.42
CA GLY A 110 -19.05 21.69 4.57
C GLY A 110 -19.73 20.70 3.63
N LEU A 111 -19.02 19.65 3.20
CA LEU A 111 -19.50 18.67 2.23
C LEU A 111 -20.18 17.49 2.91
N GLY A 112 -21.33 17.09 2.35
CA GLY A 112 -22.10 15.93 2.73
C GLY A 112 -21.87 14.71 1.82
N PRO A 113 -22.50 13.57 2.13
CA PRO A 113 -22.29 12.31 1.40
C PRO A 113 -22.80 12.31 -0.04
N ASP A 114 -23.63 13.31 -0.42
CA ASP A 114 -24.23 13.44 -1.75
C ASP A 114 -23.52 14.50 -2.62
N ASP A 115 -22.47 15.15 -2.11
CA ASP A 115 -21.79 16.26 -2.79
C ASP A 115 -20.68 15.82 -3.75
N GLY A 116 -20.68 14.55 -4.16
CA GLY A 116 -19.76 14.04 -5.18
C GLY A 116 -18.39 13.62 -4.65
N VAL A 117 -18.16 13.66 -3.35
CA VAL A 117 -16.95 13.15 -2.70
C VAL A 117 -17.26 11.92 -1.86
N SER A 118 -16.34 10.96 -1.83
CA SER A 118 -16.48 9.77 -0.98
C SER A 118 -15.17 9.40 -0.32
N ILE A 119 -15.25 8.75 0.83
CA ILE A 119 -14.12 8.14 1.52
C ILE A 119 -14.28 6.62 1.44
N LEU A 120 -13.22 5.94 1.01
CA LEU A 120 -13.06 4.49 1.12
C LEU A 120 -11.90 4.22 2.08
N LEU A 121 -12.17 3.46 3.16
CA LEU A 121 -11.16 2.97 4.08
C LEU A 121 -11.07 1.45 3.95
N THR A 122 -9.86 0.95 3.69
CA THR A 122 -9.54 -0.46 3.54
C THR A 122 -8.93 -1.04 4.81
N SER A 123 -8.83 -2.37 4.91
CA SER A 123 -8.25 -3.09 6.05
C SER A 123 -7.24 -4.16 5.65
N ASP A 124 -6.72 -4.10 4.44
CA ASP A 124 -5.76 -5.06 3.90
C ASP A 124 -4.68 -4.38 3.02
N GLU A 125 -4.45 -3.08 3.21
CA GLU A 125 -3.43 -2.34 2.45
C GLU A 125 -2.04 -2.92 2.70
N GLU A 126 -1.68 -3.13 3.96
CA GLU A 126 -0.38 -3.58 4.43
C GLU A 126 -0.01 -5.01 3.99
N ILE A 127 -1.02 -5.76 3.53
CA ILE A 127 -0.84 -7.11 2.96
C ILE A 127 -1.16 -7.18 1.46
N GLY A 128 -1.26 -5.99 0.80
CA GLY A 128 -1.34 -5.86 -0.65
C GLY A 128 -2.74 -5.78 -1.24
N SER A 129 -3.75 -5.39 -0.46
CA SER A 129 -5.13 -5.05 -0.91
C SER A 129 -5.81 -6.15 -1.73
N ARG A 130 -5.56 -7.42 -1.37
CA ARG A 130 -6.08 -8.57 -2.15
C ARG A 130 -7.58 -8.67 -2.12
N ALA A 131 -8.20 -8.28 -1.00
CA ALA A 131 -9.65 -8.28 -0.85
C ALA A 131 -10.27 -6.97 -1.36
N SER A 132 -9.65 -5.83 -1.04
CA SER A 132 -10.19 -4.49 -1.32
C SER A 132 -9.96 -4.00 -2.75
N GLN A 133 -8.98 -4.54 -3.49
CA GLN A 133 -8.60 -4.07 -4.83
C GLN A 133 -9.77 -3.93 -5.80
N ALA A 134 -10.73 -4.86 -5.78
CA ALA A 134 -11.89 -4.81 -6.68
C ALA A 134 -12.78 -3.60 -6.38
N VAL A 135 -13.00 -3.29 -5.10
CA VAL A 135 -13.81 -2.15 -4.66
C VAL A 135 -13.09 -0.83 -4.93
N ILE A 136 -11.76 -0.77 -4.70
CA ILE A 136 -10.95 0.41 -5.05
C ILE A 136 -11.09 0.72 -6.54
N ARG A 137 -10.95 -0.29 -7.41
CA ARG A 137 -11.12 -0.13 -8.87
C ARG A 137 -12.53 0.32 -9.25
N GLU A 138 -13.56 -0.31 -8.64
CA GLU A 138 -14.96 0.05 -8.88
C GLU A 138 -15.21 1.51 -8.54
N MET A 139 -14.88 1.93 -7.30
CA MET A 139 -15.17 3.29 -6.82
C MET A 139 -14.31 4.37 -7.50
N ALA A 140 -13.09 4.04 -7.92
CA ALA A 140 -12.23 4.97 -8.64
C ALA A 140 -12.68 5.16 -10.10
N THR A 141 -13.34 4.16 -10.71
CA THR A 141 -13.73 4.22 -12.11
C THR A 141 -14.73 5.35 -12.35
N GLY A 142 -14.35 6.31 -13.21
CA GLY A 142 -15.13 7.49 -13.53
C GLY A 142 -14.90 8.68 -12.57
N ALA A 143 -14.11 8.53 -11.53
CA ALA A 143 -13.71 9.66 -10.70
C ALA A 143 -12.78 10.62 -11.47
N LYS A 144 -12.91 11.92 -11.21
CA LYS A 144 -12.03 12.97 -11.74
C LYS A 144 -10.66 12.93 -11.05
N ALA A 145 -10.64 12.52 -9.78
CA ALA A 145 -9.44 12.47 -8.95
C ALA A 145 -9.54 11.44 -7.82
N VAL A 146 -8.39 10.86 -7.47
CA VAL A 146 -8.21 10.05 -6.26
C VAL A 146 -7.15 10.73 -5.37
N LEU A 147 -7.49 10.96 -4.12
CA LEU A 147 -6.66 11.60 -3.11
C LEU A 147 -6.31 10.55 -2.04
N VAL A 148 -5.03 10.15 -1.99
CA VAL A 148 -4.57 9.06 -1.11
C VAL A 148 -3.97 9.63 0.17
N MET A 149 -4.50 9.18 1.31
CA MET A 149 -4.18 9.72 2.63
C MET A 149 -2.95 9.09 3.27
N GLU A 150 -2.11 8.42 2.49
CA GLU A 150 -0.80 7.94 2.91
C GLU A 150 0.06 9.05 3.50
N PRO A 151 0.99 8.74 4.43
CA PRO A 151 1.89 9.74 4.97
C PRO A 151 2.77 10.37 3.89
N SER A 152 3.22 11.59 4.14
CA SER A 152 4.18 12.30 3.29
C SER A 152 5.63 11.81 3.52
N ILE A 153 6.57 12.23 2.68
CA ILE A 153 8.02 12.06 2.91
C ILE A 153 8.60 13.43 3.24
N ASP A 154 9.00 13.63 4.48
CA ASP A 154 9.52 14.94 4.95
C ASP A 154 8.58 16.11 4.60
N GLY A 155 7.27 15.86 4.61
CA GLY A 155 6.26 16.82 4.18
C GLY A 155 6.02 16.89 2.67
N ALA A 156 6.83 16.27 1.82
CA ALA A 156 6.63 16.23 0.38
C ALA A 156 5.53 15.22 -0.03
N LEU A 157 4.75 15.58 -1.06
CA LEU A 157 3.75 14.69 -1.64
C LEU A 157 4.42 13.59 -2.47
N LYS A 158 3.79 12.43 -2.55
CA LYS A 158 4.27 11.29 -3.32
C LYS A 158 3.67 11.34 -4.73
N THR A 159 4.46 11.78 -5.71
CA THR A 159 4.01 11.93 -7.10
C THR A 159 4.39 10.77 -8.00
N ALA A 160 5.18 9.82 -7.50
CA ALA A 160 5.48 8.58 -8.17
C ALA A 160 5.76 7.48 -7.15
N ARG A 161 5.32 6.25 -7.46
CA ARG A 161 5.59 5.05 -6.67
C ARG A 161 6.03 3.91 -7.57
N LYS A 162 7.03 3.13 -7.15
CA LYS A 162 7.35 1.91 -7.87
C LYS A 162 6.15 0.96 -7.86
N GLY A 163 5.99 0.25 -8.96
CA GLY A 163 5.11 -0.90 -9.02
C GLY A 163 5.76 -2.12 -8.37
N THR A 164 4.93 -3.09 -8.00
CA THR A 164 5.35 -4.33 -7.34
C THR A 164 4.89 -5.54 -8.12
N SER A 165 5.76 -6.55 -8.19
CA SER A 165 5.41 -7.88 -8.68
C SER A 165 6.03 -8.90 -7.73
N TRP A 166 5.21 -9.81 -7.21
CA TRP A 166 5.65 -10.87 -6.31
C TRP A 166 5.46 -12.22 -6.95
N TYR A 167 6.48 -13.07 -6.86
CA TYR A 167 6.46 -14.41 -7.41
C TYR A 167 6.75 -15.42 -6.32
N ASP A 168 5.91 -16.46 -6.24
CA ASP A 168 6.22 -17.70 -5.56
C ASP A 168 6.57 -18.74 -6.62
N ILE A 169 7.79 -19.24 -6.59
CA ILE A 169 8.30 -20.16 -7.61
C ILE A 169 8.59 -21.51 -6.97
N ARG A 170 7.98 -22.55 -7.50
CA ARG A 170 8.21 -23.92 -7.08
C ARG A 170 8.94 -24.68 -8.16
N ILE A 171 10.06 -25.26 -7.81
CA ILE A 171 10.85 -26.14 -8.67
C ILE A 171 10.67 -27.56 -8.16
N ARG A 172 10.36 -28.50 -9.07
CA ARG A 172 10.24 -29.92 -8.76
C ARG A 172 11.31 -30.70 -9.49
N GLY A 173 11.97 -31.55 -8.74
CA GLY A 173 12.94 -32.52 -9.20
C GLY A 173 12.52 -33.95 -8.82
N ARG A 174 13.50 -34.76 -8.40
CA ARG A 174 13.30 -36.16 -8.00
C ARG A 174 14.22 -36.52 -6.84
N ALA A 175 13.68 -37.07 -5.77
CA ALA A 175 14.46 -37.54 -4.63
C ALA A 175 15.30 -38.76 -5.00
N ALA A 176 16.48 -38.88 -4.39
CA ALA A 176 17.35 -40.05 -4.40
C ALA A 176 18.22 -40.05 -3.14
N HIS A 177 18.82 -41.18 -2.83
CA HIS A 177 19.79 -41.25 -1.73
C HIS A 177 21.09 -40.56 -2.12
N ALA A 178 21.47 -39.48 -1.42
CA ALA A 178 22.60 -38.64 -1.81
C ALA A 178 23.97 -39.34 -1.83
N GLY A 179 24.12 -40.44 -1.08
CA GLY A 179 25.37 -41.20 -0.99
C GLY A 179 25.38 -42.52 -1.76
N LEU A 180 24.21 -43.02 -2.20
CA LEU A 180 24.12 -44.32 -2.88
C LEU A 180 23.87 -44.19 -4.39
N GLU A 181 22.89 -43.34 -4.76
CA GLU A 181 22.42 -43.23 -6.15
C GLU A 181 22.06 -41.77 -6.48
N PRO A 182 22.94 -40.79 -6.23
CA PRO A 182 22.64 -39.38 -6.47
C PRO A 182 22.30 -39.07 -7.93
N GLU A 183 22.84 -39.86 -8.87
CA GLU A 183 22.59 -39.73 -10.32
C GLU A 183 21.15 -40.09 -10.73
N LYS A 184 20.42 -40.79 -9.89
CA LYS A 184 18.99 -41.06 -10.12
C LYS A 184 18.09 -39.90 -9.63
N GLY A 185 18.64 -39.00 -8.86
CA GLY A 185 17.96 -37.79 -8.38
C GLY A 185 17.99 -36.65 -9.38
N ILE A 186 17.08 -35.69 -9.19
CA ILE A 186 17.08 -34.41 -9.88
C ILE A 186 17.05 -33.38 -8.76
N ASN A 187 18.15 -32.64 -8.57
CA ASN A 187 18.34 -31.79 -7.40
C ASN A 187 17.68 -30.43 -7.60
N ALA A 188 16.51 -30.26 -7.02
CA ALA A 188 15.75 -28.99 -7.06
C ALA A 188 16.48 -27.80 -6.40
N LEU A 189 17.38 -28.05 -5.43
CA LEU A 189 18.20 -27.01 -4.80
C LEU A 189 19.26 -26.45 -5.75
N ILE A 190 19.85 -27.28 -6.64
CA ILE A 190 20.78 -26.80 -7.66
C ILE A 190 20.08 -25.92 -8.66
N GLU A 191 18.88 -26.32 -9.12
CA GLU A 191 18.07 -25.50 -10.03
C GLU A 191 17.62 -24.18 -9.37
N ALA A 192 17.26 -24.23 -8.07
CA ALA A 192 16.93 -23.02 -7.30
C ALA A 192 18.13 -22.06 -7.19
N ALA A 193 19.34 -22.56 -6.96
CA ALA A 193 20.55 -21.75 -6.92
C ALA A 193 20.84 -21.08 -8.27
N ALA A 194 20.65 -21.82 -9.37
CA ALA A 194 20.78 -21.26 -10.73
C ALA A 194 19.75 -20.15 -10.98
N LEU A 195 18.49 -20.38 -10.62
CA LEU A 195 17.42 -19.37 -10.71
C LEU A 195 17.76 -18.10 -9.93
N VAL A 196 18.14 -18.21 -8.65
CA VAL A 196 18.49 -17.07 -7.81
C VAL A 196 19.62 -16.24 -8.42
N THR A 197 20.66 -16.93 -8.95
CA THR A 197 21.81 -16.28 -9.57
C THR A 197 21.40 -15.54 -10.84
N GLU A 198 20.57 -16.15 -11.67
CA GLU A 198 20.09 -15.55 -12.91
C GLU A 198 19.13 -14.40 -12.66
N PHE A 199 18.14 -14.59 -11.79
CA PHE A 199 17.14 -13.54 -11.51
C PHE A 199 17.74 -12.29 -10.88
N ALA A 200 18.80 -12.42 -10.10
CA ALA A 200 19.54 -11.27 -9.59
C ALA A 200 20.13 -10.37 -10.71
N THR A 201 20.24 -10.90 -11.95
CA THR A 201 20.71 -10.13 -13.11
C THR A 201 19.59 -9.43 -13.89
N TYR A 202 18.31 -9.71 -13.59
CA TYR A 202 17.18 -9.12 -14.31
C TYR A 202 16.87 -7.69 -13.89
N GLY A 203 17.44 -7.24 -12.76
CA GLY A 203 17.38 -5.85 -12.33
C GLY A 203 18.10 -4.92 -13.29
N ASP A 204 17.78 -3.64 -13.24
CA ASP A 204 18.41 -2.56 -14.00
C ASP A 204 18.60 -1.35 -13.10
N ALA A 205 19.84 -1.03 -12.75
CA ALA A 205 20.16 0.06 -11.84
C ALA A 205 19.92 1.43 -12.48
N GLU A 206 20.06 1.57 -13.79
CA GLU A 206 19.83 2.84 -14.51
C GLU A 206 18.35 3.17 -14.58
N LEU A 207 17.51 2.14 -14.76
CA LEU A 207 16.06 2.24 -14.72
C LEU A 207 15.50 2.14 -13.29
N GLY A 208 16.36 1.89 -12.31
CA GLY A 208 15.98 1.71 -10.91
C GLY A 208 15.11 0.46 -10.66
N THR A 209 15.17 -0.53 -11.55
CA THR A 209 14.45 -1.80 -11.42
C THR A 209 15.24 -2.74 -10.51
N THR A 210 14.56 -3.27 -9.48
CA THR A 210 15.15 -4.26 -8.57
C THR A 210 14.44 -5.60 -8.70
N VAL A 211 15.20 -6.68 -8.70
CA VAL A 211 14.72 -8.07 -8.62
C VAL A 211 15.44 -8.74 -7.47
N THR A 212 14.71 -9.03 -6.42
CA THR A 212 15.27 -9.48 -5.14
C THR A 212 14.69 -10.84 -4.78
N PRO A 213 15.46 -11.93 -4.85
CA PRO A 213 15.10 -13.19 -4.18
C PRO A 213 15.05 -12.96 -2.67
N THR A 214 13.88 -13.21 -2.05
CA THR A 214 13.61 -12.85 -0.65
C THR A 214 13.55 -14.06 0.27
N THR A 215 13.03 -15.18 -0.23
CA THR A 215 12.92 -16.42 0.53
C THR A 215 13.33 -17.62 -0.29
N ALA A 216 13.91 -18.65 0.37
CA ALA A 216 14.23 -19.93 -0.27
C ALA A 216 14.08 -21.07 0.74
N ARG A 217 13.47 -22.17 0.31
CA ARG A 217 13.38 -23.43 1.07
C ARG A 217 13.59 -24.59 0.14
N ALA A 218 14.47 -25.53 0.52
CA ALA A 218 14.70 -26.76 -0.24
C ALA A 218 15.23 -27.86 0.67
N GLY A 219 14.83 -29.13 0.38
CA GLY A 219 15.28 -30.31 1.10
C GLY A 219 14.70 -30.45 2.50
N VAL A 220 14.74 -31.69 3.02
CA VAL A 220 14.20 -32.06 4.33
C VAL A 220 15.26 -32.76 5.18
N THR A 221 16.15 -33.55 4.56
CA THR A 221 17.19 -34.33 5.23
C THR A 221 18.53 -34.18 4.53
N SER A 222 19.63 -34.35 5.27
CA SER A 222 20.99 -34.13 4.77
C SER A 222 21.50 -35.22 3.83
N ASN A 223 20.83 -36.37 3.77
CA ASN A 223 21.25 -37.54 2.96
C ASN A 223 20.29 -37.82 1.78
N THR A 224 19.42 -36.88 1.45
CA THR A 224 18.49 -37.03 0.32
C THR A 224 18.68 -35.89 -0.68
N VAL A 225 18.73 -36.21 -1.98
CA VAL A 225 18.69 -35.22 -3.06
C VAL A 225 17.33 -34.47 -2.97
N PRO A 226 17.30 -33.14 -2.81
CA PRO A 226 16.07 -32.40 -2.71
C PRO A 226 15.21 -32.51 -3.99
N ASP A 227 13.98 -32.94 -3.86
CA ASP A 227 13.01 -33.03 -4.95
C ASP A 227 12.09 -31.82 -5.07
N GLU A 228 12.14 -30.89 -4.11
CA GLU A 228 11.38 -29.65 -4.19
C GLU A 228 12.22 -28.47 -3.66
N ALA A 229 12.06 -27.32 -4.30
CA ALA A 229 12.50 -26.03 -3.83
C ALA A 229 11.39 -24.99 -4.03
N VAL A 230 11.22 -24.08 -3.08
CA VAL A 230 10.26 -22.97 -3.15
C VAL A 230 11.00 -21.68 -2.85
N LEU A 231 10.77 -20.66 -3.71
CA LEU A 231 11.43 -19.37 -3.65
C LEU A 231 10.40 -18.24 -3.73
N GLY A 232 10.66 -17.15 -2.98
CA GLY A 232 9.94 -15.90 -3.11
C GLY A 232 10.82 -14.83 -3.77
N ILE A 233 10.26 -14.09 -4.72
CA ILE A 233 10.94 -13.01 -5.45
C ILE A 233 10.10 -11.73 -5.34
N ASP A 234 10.72 -10.61 -4.94
CA ASP A 234 10.14 -9.26 -4.97
C ASP A 234 10.75 -8.48 -6.14
N VAL A 235 9.89 -7.85 -6.95
CA VAL A 235 10.28 -6.99 -8.06
C VAL A 235 9.70 -5.61 -7.86
N ARG A 236 10.54 -4.57 -8.05
CA ARG A 236 10.12 -3.17 -7.99
C ARG A 236 10.62 -2.44 -9.23
N ALA A 237 9.73 -1.69 -9.89
CA ALA A 237 10.06 -0.91 -11.09
C ALA A 237 9.29 0.41 -11.14
N TRP A 238 9.89 1.44 -11.79
CA TRP A 238 9.28 2.76 -11.94
C TRP A 238 8.23 2.85 -13.04
N THR A 239 8.19 1.87 -13.95
CA THR A 239 7.24 1.86 -15.07
C THR A 239 6.58 0.49 -15.22
N ALA A 240 5.36 0.48 -15.75
CA ALA A 240 4.66 -0.76 -16.08
C ALA A 240 5.39 -1.57 -17.16
N SER A 241 6.10 -0.91 -18.10
CA SER A 241 6.88 -1.59 -19.13
C SER A 241 8.06 -2.36 -18.55
N GLU A 242 8.75 -1.83 -17.53
CA GLU A 242 9.80 -2.54 -16.82
C GLU A 242 9.28 -3.72 -16.00
N GLN A 243 8.11 -3.57 -15.36
CA GLN A 243 7.45 -4.69 -14.69
C GLN A 243 7.15 -5.82 -15.70
N GLN A 244 6.63 -5.46 -16.88
CA GLN A 244 6.34 -6.43 -17.93
C GLN A 244 7.62 -7.11 -18.48
N ARG A 245 8.69 -6.34 -18.70
CA ARG A 245 9.99 -6.90 -19.13
C ARG A 245 10.49 -7.97 -18.16
N VAL A 246 10.42 -7.68 -16.86
CA VAL A 246 10.84 -8.64 -15.84
C VAL A 246 9.90 -9.86 -15.79
N ASP A 247 8.57 -9.64 -15.87
CA ASP A 247 7.60 -10.74 -15.89
C ASP A 247 7.85 -11.69 -17.07
N ASP A 248 8.14 -11.15 -18.25
CA ASP A 248 8.47 -11.94 -19.44
C ASP A 248 9.75 -12.80 -19.23
N LEU A 249 10.79 -12.21 -18.61
CA LEU A 249 12.04 -12.93 -18.31
C LEU A 249 11.79 -14.03 -17.25
N VAL A 250 11.07 -13.73 -16.18
CA VAL A 250 10.73 -14.71 -15.14
C VAL A 250 9.94 -15.88 -15.72
N ARG A 251 8.93 -15.62 -16.55
CA ARG A 251 8.11 -16.66 -17.17
C ARG A 251 8.84 -17.44 -18.26
N ALA A 252 9.86 -16.86 -18.86
CA ALA A 252 10.70 -17.53 -19.86
C ALA A 252 11.73 -18.49 -19.24
N TRP A 253 12.04 -18.34 -17.95
CA TRP A 253 13.04 -19.17 -17.28
C TRP A 253 12.66 -20.66 -17.29
N ARG A 254 13.66 -21.52 -17.47
CA ARG A 254 13.51 -23.00 -17.45
C ARG A 254 14.64 -23.62 -16.64
N PRO A 255 14.36 -24.71 -15.88
CA PRO A 255 15.40 -25.51 -15.25
C PRO A 255 16.42 -26.03 -16.26
N SER A 256 17.66 -26.23 -15.85
CA SER A 256 18.73 -26.78 -16.68
C SER A 256 18.55 -28.29 -16.90
N HIS A 257 18.02 -29.00 -15.92
CA HIS A 257 17.73 -30.43 -16.07
C HIS A 257 16.38 -30.63 -16.82
N PRO A 258 16.35 -31.42 -17.91
CA PRO A 258 15.19 -31.53 -18.80
C PRO A 258 13.94 -32.15 -18.16
N GLU A 259 14.10 -32.93 -17.09
CA GLU A 259 12.98 -33.53 -16.35
C GLU A 259 12.56 -32.71 -15.10
N ALA A 260 13.30 -31.65 -14.76
CA ALA A 260 12.84 -30.74 -13.71
C ALA A 260 11.69 -29.88 -14.24
N THR A 261 10.77 -29.51 -13.35
CA THR A 261 9.65 -28.62 -13.72
C THR A 261 9.64 -27.38 -12.85
N VAL A 262 9.12 -26.29 -13.39
CA VAL A 262 8.92 -25.03 -12.67
C VAL A 262 7.46 -24.61 -12.73
N GLU A 263 6.91 -24.27 -11.59
CA GLU A 263 5.59 -23.65 -11.43
C GLU A 263 5.79 -22.23 -10.88
N ILE A 264 5.25 -21.24 -11.56
CA ILE A 264 5.35 -19.84 -11.16
C ILE A 264 3.96 -19.39 -10.75
N PHE A 265 3.81 -19.09 -9.46
CA PHE A 265 2.59 -18.55 -8.88
C PHE A 265 2.75 -17.04 -8.66
N GLY A 266 1.64 -16.32 -8.73
CA GLY A 266 1.69 -14.87 -8.67
C GLY A 266 2.33 -14.30 -9.92
N GLY A 267 3.07 -13.23 -9.76
CA GLY A 267 3.68 -12.51 -10.87
C GLY A 267 2.69 -11.65 -11.64
N GLY A 268 3.15 -11.20 -12.81
CA GLY A 268 2.49 -10.10 -13.46
C GLY A 268 2.61 -8.82 -12.64
N ILE A 269 1.70 -7.90 -12.85
CA ILE A 269 1.68 -6.63 -12.15
C ILE A 269 0.70 -6.76 -10.99
N ASN A 270 1.21 -6.97 -9.76
CA ASN A 270 0.39 -6.96 -8.54
C ASN A 270 -0.14 -5.55 -8.26
N ARG A 271 0.76 -4.56 -8.24
CA ARG A 271 0.45 -3.14 -8.26
C ARG A 271 1.27 -2.50 -9.36
N SER A 272 0.62 -1.87 -10.35
CA SER A 272 1.32 -1.14 -11.43
C SER A 272 2.07 0.05 -10.84
N ALA A 273 3.14 0.49 -11.50
CA ALA A 273 3.80 1.73 -11.13
C ALA A 273 2.82 2.91 -11.20
N MET A 274 2.89 3.80 -10.22
CA MET A 274 2.27 5.11 -10.28
C MET A 274 3.28 6.08 -10.89
N GLU A 275 3.13 6.33 -12.19
CA GLU A 275 4.05 7.16 -12.94
C GLU A 275 3.75 8.66 -12.70
N PRO A 276 4.77 9.57 -12.78
CA PRO A 276 4.58 10.99 -12.47
C PRO A 276 3.50 11.70 -13.28
N SER A 277 3.22 11.25 -14.49
CA SER A 277 2.21 11.81 -15.37
C SER A 277 0.79 11.75 -14.79
N VAL A 278 0.50 10.72 -13.98
CA VAL A 278 -0.83 10.51 -13.39
C VAL A 278 -1.11 11.51 -12.27
N SER A 279 -0.08 11.97 -11.55
CA SER A 279 -0.22 12.89 -10.42
C SER A 279 0.04 14.35 -10.77
N ALA A 280 0.66 14.65 -11.91
CA ALA A 280 1.19 15.97 -12.25
C ALA A 280 0.16 17.11 -12.14
N MET A 281 -1.04 16.91 -12.68
CA MET A 281 -2.12 17.91 -12.63
C MET A 281 -2.57 18.18 -11.19
N LEU A 282 -2.81 17.10 -10.42
CA LEU A 282 -3.26 17.21 -9.03
C LEU A 282 -2.18 17.81 -8.13
N PHE A 283 -0.91 17.49 -8.37
CA PHE A 283 0.20 18.10 -7.64
C PHE A 283 0.27 19.60 -7.89
N THR A 284 0.21 20.05 -9.16
CA THR A 284 0.21 21.48 -9.51
C THR A 284 -0.96 22.21 -8.84
N LEU A 285 -2.14 21.62 -8.83
CA LEU A 285 -3.32 22.19 -8.18
C LEU A 285 -3.12 22.28 -6.65
N ALA A 286 -2.64 21.21 -6.01
CA ALA A 286 -2.39 21.17 -4.57
C ALA A 286 -1.32 22.20 -4.15
N ASP A 287 -0.25 22.36 -4.93
CA ASP A 287 0.80 23.37 -4.71
C ASP A 287 0.24 24.78 -4.80
N SER A 288 -0.57 25.07 -5.82
CA SER A 288 -1.25 26.37 -5.97
C SER A 288 -2.18 26.67 -4.80
N VAL A 289 -2.96 25.67 -4.35
CA VAL A 289 -3.84 25.78 -3.18
C VAL A 289 -3.04 26.06 -1.92
N SER A 290 -1.95 25.32 -1.67
CA SER A 290 -1.07 25.52 -0.51
C SER A 290 -0.48 26.92 -0.47
N ALA A 291 0.04 27.39 -1.59
CA ALA A 291 0.58 28.75 -1.72
C ALA A 291 -0.50 29.82 -1.50
N GLY A 292 -1.70 29.62 -2.05
CA GLY A 292 -2.86 30.51 -1.86
C GLY A 292 -3.33 30.62 -0.42
N LEU A 293 -3.21 29.54 0.35
CA LEU A 293 -3.51 29.52 1.80
C LEU A 293 -2.37 30.07 2.66
N GLY A 294 -1.23 30.44 2.08
CA GLY A 294 -0.08 30.96 2.80
C GLY A 294 0.78 29.90 3.49
N PHE A 295 0.60 28.62 3.16
CA PHE A 295 1.41 27.51 3.70
C PHE A 295 2.70 27.27 2.92
N GLY A 296 2.93 28.03 1.85
CA GLY A 296 4.11 27.89 0.97
C GLY A 296 3.91 26.85 -0.12
N THR A 297 5.00 26.59 -0.86
CA THR A 297 5.04 25.60 -1.93
C THR A 297 5.20 24.18 -1.36
N LEU A 298 4.59 23.21 -2.04
CA LEU A 298 4.74 21.79 -1.72
C LEU A 298 5.93 21.20 -2.48
N GLU A 299 6.61 20.24 -1.87
CA GLU A 299 7.60 19.44 -2.56
C GLU A 299 7.00 18.12 -3.05
N SER A 300 7.63 17.49 -4.04
CA SER A 300 7.28 16.18 -4.54
C SER A 300 8.41 15.17 -4.40
N ARG A 301 8.08 13.92 -4.18
CA ARG A 301 9.04 12.82 -4.11
C ARG A 301 8.52 11.60 -4.86
N ALA A 302 9.46 10.87 -5.46
CA ALA A 302 9.25 9.53 -5.96
C ALA A 302 9.70 8.52 -4.89
N VAL A 303 8.90 7.48 -4.62
CA VAL A 303 9.17 6.52 -3.54
C VAL A 303 9.14 5.06 -4.02
N GLY A 304 9.95 4.21 -3.38
CA GLY A 304 10.06 2.79 -3.74
C GLY A 304 8.91 1.90 -3.24
N GLY A 305 8.16 2.36 -2.22
CA GLY A 305 6.99 1.66 -1.69
C GLY A 305 5.75 1.89 -2.54
N ALA A 306 4.94 0.85 -2.73
CA ALA A 306 3.63 0.95 -3.37
C ALA A 306 2.54 1.25 -2.33
N SER A 307 1.38 1.72 -2.79
CA SER A 307 0.17 1.91 -2.00
C SER A 307 -1.07 1.57 -2.84
N ASP A 308 -2.26 1.73 -2.25
CA ASP A 308 -3.51 1.64 -2.99
C ASP A 308 -3.63 2.67 -4.11
N GLY A 309 -2.90 3.79 -4.04
CA GLY A 309 -2.77 4.76 -5.13
C GLY A 309 -2.21 4.17 -6.43
N ASN A 310 -1.39 3.13 -6.36
CA ASN A 310 -0.92 2.41 -7.54
C ASN A 310 -2.08 1.73 -8.30
N ILE A 311 -3.11 1.27 -7.58
CA ILE A 311 -4.28 0.60 -8.18
C ILE A 311 -5.10 1.59 -9.01
N THR A 312 -5.31 2.79 -8.50
CA THR A 312 -6.10 3.84 -9.17
C THR A 312 -5.32 4.49 -10.31
N ALA A 313 -4.00 4.70 -10.11
CA ALA A 313 -3.10 5.17 -11.16
C ALA A 313 -3.05 4.21 -12.37
N ALA A 314 -3.09 2.89 -12.12
CA ALA A 314 -3.13 1.87 -13.17
C ALA A 314 -4.39 1.94 -14.07
N LEU A 315 -5.44 2.59 -13.61
CA LEU A 315 -6.66 2.85 -14.39
C LEU A 315 -6.54 4.14 -15.22
N GLY A 316 -5.42 4.85 -15.15
CA GLY A 316 -5.23 6.16 -15.79
C GLY A 316 -5.99 7.29 -15.10
N ILE A 317 -6.48 7.08 -13.88
CA ILE A 317 -7.24 8.08 -13.12
C ILE A 317 -6.24 9.00 -12.41
N PRO A 318 -6.39 10.34 -12.51
CA PRO A 318 -5.55 11.27 -11.78
C PRO A 318 -5.51 10.91 -10.29
N THR A 319 -4.32 10.61 -9.77
CA THR A 319 -4.12 10.14 -8.40
C THR A 319 -2.99 10.94 -7.76
N LEU A 320 -3.22 11.50 -6.57
CA LEU A 320 -2.21 12.18 -5.78
C LEU A 320 -2.09 11.51 -4.41
N ASP A 321 -0.87 11.21 -4.02
CA ASP A 321 -0.56 10.43 -2.83
C ASP A 321 0.35 11.22 -1.86
N GLY A 322 0.43 10.76 -0.61
CA GLY A 322 1.21 11.44 0.43
C GLY A 322 0.52 12.66 1.03
N LEU A 323 -0.82 12.74 0.91
CA LEU A 323 -1.63 13.84 1.43
C LEU A 323 -1.83 13.78 2.95
N GLY A 324 -1.56 12.65 3.57
CA GLY A 324 -1.76 12.41 4.99
C GLY A 324 -0.69 13.02 5.89
N ALA A 325 -0.29 12.27 6.91
CA ALA A 325 0.56 12.73 7.99
C ALA A 325 1.93 13.27 7.53
N VAL A 326 2.41 14.28 8.23
CA VAL A 326 3.83 14.66 8.26
C VAL A 326 4.42 14.07 9.54
N GLY A 327 5.50 13.32 9.40
CA GLY A 327 6.12 12.57 10.48
C GLY A 327 7.16 11.62 9.91
N ASP A 328 7.44 10.55 10.65
CA ASP A 328 8.40 9.52 10.26
C ASP A 328 8.18 8.21 11.02
N GLY A 329 8.90 7.18 10.65
CA GLY A 329 8.97 5.91 11.37
C GLY A 329 7.83 4.95 11.03
N ALA A 330 7.25 5.00 9.81
CA ALA A 330 6.34 3.95 9.36
C ALA A 330 6.96 2.56 9.61
N HIS A 331 6.19 1.65 10.24
CA HIS A 331 6.61 0.30 10.61
C HIS A 331 7.78 0.23 11.64
N ALA A 332 8.10 1.34 12.32
CA ALA A 332 9.17 1.39 13.31
C ALA A 332 8.67 1.86 14.69
N ASP A 333 9.30 1.36 15.77
CA ASP A 333 8.90 1.65 17.15
C ASP A 333 8.90 3.15 17.52
N HIS A 334 9.56 3.98 16.73
CA HIS A 334 9.63 5.44 16.92
C HIS A 334 8.63 6.20 16.05
N GLU A 335 7.63 5.53 15.50
CA GLU A 335 6.58 6.11 14.65
C GLU A 335 5.95 7.36 15.30
N TRP A 336 5.86 8.45 14.54
CA TRP A 336 5.31 9.70 15.01
C TRP A 336 4.68 10.55 13.91
N ALA A 337 3.76 11.44 14.29
CA ALA A 337 3.15 12.43 13.39
C ALA A 337 3.05 13.82 14.05
N SER A 338 3.14 14.88 13.22
CA SER A 338 3.07 16.28 13.65
C SER A 338 1.62 16.74 13.83
N VAL A 339 1.33 17.39 14.96
CA VAL A 339 0.03 17.98 15.26
C VAL A 339 -0.23 19.20 14.39
N SER A 340 0.73 20.11 14.28
CA SER A 340 0.56 21.36 13.52
C SER A 340 0.39 21.10 12.04
N ALA A 341 1.17 20.18 11.46
CA ALA A 341 1.05 19.78 10.06
C ALA A 341 -0.31 19.14 9.76
N MET A 342 -0.88 18.38 10.70
CA MET A 342 -2.19 17.75 10.54
C MET A 342 -3.28 18.78 10.21
N GLY A 343 -3.31 19.91 10.91
CA GLY A 343 -4.27 20.99 10.64
C GLY A 343 -4.05 21.64 9.27
N GLN A 344 -2.80 21.96 8.92
CA GLN A 344 -2.47 22.55 7.62
C GLN A 344 -2.90 21.65 6.45
N ARG A 345 -2.62 20.34 6.55
CA ARG A 345 -3.01 19.35 5.53
C ARG A 345 -4.52 19.26 5.37
N ALA A 346 -5.29 19.31 6.45
CA ALA A 346 -6.76 19.33 6.39
C ALA A 346 -7.28 20.55 5.62
N HIS A 347 -6.70 21.74 5.82
CA HIS A 347 -7.06 22.94 5.07
C HIS A 347 -6.70 22.85 3.58
N ILE A 348 -5.51 22.35 3.24
CA ILE A 348 -5.09 22.13 1.84
C ILE A 348 -6.07 21.15 1.17
N MET A 349 -6.37 20.03 1.81
CA MET A 349 -7.30 19.03 1.32
C MET A 349 -8.70 19.60 1.10
N SER A 350 -9.22 20.38 2.06
CA SER A 350 -10.54 21.02 1.96
C SER A 350 -10.64 21.91 0.71
N SER A 351 -9.66 22.78 0.50
CA SER A 351 -9.63 23.67 -0.67
C SER A 351 -9.40 22.89 -1.98
N LEU A 352 -8.52 21.89 -1.96
CA LEU A 352 -8.27 21.04 -3.14
C LEU A 352 -9.55 20.31 -3.60
N ILE A 353 -10.33 19.77 -2.66
CA ILE A 353 -11.60 19.10 -2.97
C ILE A 353 -12.60 20.08 -3.60
N HIS A 354 -12.71 21.30 -3.07
CA HIS A 354 -13.57 22.33 -3.65
C HIS A 354 -13.21 22.67 -5.09
N GLU A 355 -11.93 22.85 -5.38
CA GLU A 355 -11.45 23.11 -6.75
C GLU A 355 -11.80 21.95 -7.70
N LEU A 356 -11.65 20.71 -7.25
CA LEU A 356 -11.95 19.52 -8.04
C LEU A 356 -13.44 19.31 -8.29
N LEU A 357 -14.30 19.68 -7.34
CA LEU A 357 -15.76 19.58 -7.49
C LEU A 357 -16.34 20.74 -8.31
N GLY A 358 -15.71 21.92 -8.27
CA GLY A 358 -16.11 23.10 -9.00
C GLY A 358 -15.69 23.13 -10.47
N SER A 359 -14.79 22.23 -10.89
CA SER A 359 -14.21 22.15 -12.24
C SER A 359 -14.97 21.24 -13.22
#